data_ebea7f5144221a31018d2786b950dfe6
#
_entry.id   ebea7f5144221a31018d2786b950dfe6
#
_cell.length_a   1.000
_cell.length_b   1.000
_cell.length_c   1.000
_cell.angle_alpha   90.00
_cell.angle_beta   90.00
_cell.angle_gamma   90.00
#
_symmetry.space_group_name_H-M   'P 1'
#
loop_
_entity.id
_entity.type
_entity.pdbx_description
1 polymer ?
#
loop_
_entity_poly.entity_id
_entity_poly.type
_entity_poly.pdbx_seq_one_letter_code
_entity_poly.pdbx_strand_id
1 'polypeptide(L)'
;MNPKKKSKELKRISRENLNGRYTLSMSVFLTVTLINLFSDLPFTYLLGNVYATKVQTVIYYIAEVLLSIVVGVLQMGLIRFHLNMARKKECRISDVFYCFMNHSNRYFGAYIIYYAISMIAKAPFLVARNFFKLSGDTMGIAIALYAASAVLSFIVLVLFPFYLYLVLSRDDLSVFACLTHAIKLIRGNILRVIYINVSFIGMLVLCVLSLGIGLLWVEPYYEQTFTNLFLDVTGELPTVDCAV
;
A
#
# COMPACT_ATOMS: atom_id res chain seq x y z
N MET A 1 -6.10 6.18 -28.00
CA MET A 1 -6.18 6.23 -26.52
C MET A 1 -7.62 5.96 -26.15
N ASN A 2 -7.91 4.85 -25.48
CA ASN A 2 -9.26 4.60 -24.98
C ASN A 2 -9.68 5.68 -23.98
N PRO A 3 -10.96 6.13 -24.01
CA PRO A 3 -11.43 7.14 -23.08
C PRO A 3 -11.30 6.63 -21.64
N LYS A 4 -10.72 7.46 -20.77
CA LYS A 4 -10.50 7.12 -19.35
C LYS A 4 -11.83 6.75 -18.66
N LYS A 5 -11.90 5.57 -18.05
CA LYS A 5 -13.14 5.09 -17.41
C LYS A 5 -13.45 5.88 -16.13
N LYS A 6 -14.75 6.10 -15.88
CA LYS A 6 -15.23 6.76 -14.66
C LYS A 6 -15.02 5.82 -13.44
N SER A 7 -14.81 6.39 -12.25
CA SER A 7 -14.59 5.61 -11.01
C SER A 7 -15.73 4.63 -10.71
N LYS A 8 -16.98 4.95 -11.05
CA LYS A 8 -18.13 4.04 -10.93
C LYS A 8 -17.95 2.78 -11.80
N GLU A 9 -17.43 2.94 -12.99
CA GLU A 9 -17.17 1.84 -13.92
C GLU A 9 -16.01 0.97 -13.44
N LEU A 10 -14.92 1.59 -12.96
CA LEU A 10 -13.80 0.85 -12.36
C LEU A 10 -14.25 -0.01 -11.19
N LYS A 11 -15.12 0.53 -10.31
CA LYS A 11 -15.73 -0.21 -9.21
C LYS A 11 -16.61 -1.37 -9.68
N ARG A 12 -17.36 -1.19 -10.80
CA ARG A 12 -18.14 -2.29 -11.40
C ARG A 12 -17.24 -3.41 -11.90
N ILE A 13 -16.22 -3.07 -12.69
CA ILE A 13 -15.24 -4.04 -13.19
C ILE A 13 -14.55 -4.78 -12.03
N SER A 14 -14.25 -4.08 -10.93
CA SER A 14 -13.63 -4.72 -9.76
C SER A 14 -14.54 -5.76 -9.12
N ARG A 15 -15.83 -5.49 -9.00
CA ARG A 15 -16.81 -6.48 -8.52
C ARG A 15 -16.95 -7.67 -9.46
N GLU A 16 -16.91 -7.43 -10.76
CA GLU A 16 -16.92 -8.48 -11.77
C GLU A 16 -15.68 -9.37 -11.71
N ASN A 17 -14.50 -8.78 -11.53
CA ASN A 17 -13.23 -9.51 -11.37
C ASN A 17 -13.20 -10.35 -10.10
N LEU A 18 -13.81 -9.86 -9.02
CA LEU A 18 -13.90 -10.57 -7.73
C LEU A 18 -15.01 -11.61 -7.70
N ASN A 19 -15.99 -11.54 -8.61
CA ASN A 19 -17.11 -12.47 -8.62
C ASN A 19 -16.62 -13.92 -8.81
N GLY A 20 -17.04 -14.81 -7.92
CA GLY A 20 -16.56 -16.19 -7.85
C GLY A 20 -15.12 -16.37 -7.31
N ARG A 21 -14.39 -15.27 -7.01
CA ARG A 21 -13.00 -15.27 -6.52
C ARG A 21 -12.81 -14.51 -5.22
N TYR A 22 -13.89 -14.06 -4.59
CA TYR A 22 -13.84 -13.31 -3.33
C TYR A 22 -13.14 -14.08 -2.23
N THR A 23 -13.53 -15.35 -2.03
CA THR A 23 -12.92 -16.22 -1.01
C THR A 23 -11.42 -16.33 -1.18
N LEU A 24 -10.93 -16.49 -2.40
CA LEU A 24 -9.50 -16.55 -2.69
C LEU A 24 -8.80 -15.22 -2.34
N SER A 25 -9.39 -14.09 -2.73
CA SER A 25 -8.83 -12.76 -2.44
C SER A 25 -8.83 -12.45 -0.94
N MET A 26 -9.89 -12.82 -0.22
CA MET A 26 -9.95 -12.72 1.24
C MET A 26 -8.89 -13.58 1.92
N SER A 27 -8.68 -14.82 1.46
CA SER A 27 -7.67 -15.72 2.01
C SER A 27 -6.26 -15.16 1.82
N VAL A 28 -5.97 -14.58 0.65
CA VAL A 28 -4.69 -13.93 0.37
C VAL A 28 -4.48 -12.72 1.26
N PHE A 29 -5.48 -11.85 1.38
CA PHE A 29 -5.44 -10.68 2.26
C PHE A 29 -5.25 -11.10 3.72
N LEU A 30 -6.02 -12.08 4.20
CA LEU A 30 -5.92 -12.61 5.56
C LEU A 30 -4.53 -13.19 5.83
N THR A 31 -3.95 -13.93 4.88
CA THR A 31 -2.61 -14.50 5.02
C THR A 31 -1.57 -13.39 5.22
N VAL A 32 -1.58 -12.34 4.38
CA VAL A 32 -0.64 -11.21 4.50
C VAL A 32 -0.86 -10.46 5.82
N THR A 33 -2.12 -10.23 6.20
CA THR A 33 -2.47 -9.53 7.44
C THR A 33 -2.04 -10.31 8.68
N LEU A 34 -2.25 -11.63 8.70
CA LEU A 34 -1.80 -12.48 9.80
C LEU A 34 -0.27 -12.51 9.91
N ILE A 35 0.44 -12.66 8.79
CA ILE A 35 1.91 -12.60 8.79
C ILE A 35 2.38 -11.26 9.36
N ASN A 36 1.78 -10.14 8.94
CA ASN A 36 2.09 -8.81 9.46
C ASN A 36 1.86 -8.75 10.98
N LEU A 37 0.67 -9.11 11.43
CA LEU A 37 0.30 -9.09 12.85
C LEU A 37 1.24 -9.96 13.70
N PHE A 38 1.49 -11.20 13.29
CA PHE A 38 2.37 -12.11 14.04
C PHE A 38 3.84 -11.68 13.99
N SER A 39 4.26 -10.98 12.96
CA SER A 39 5.60 -10.43 12.87
C SER A 39 5.83 -9.27 13.83
N ASP A 40 4.84 -8.42 14.05
CA ASP A 40 4.94 -7.24 14.92
C ASP A 40 4.82 -7.59 16.41
N LEU A 41 4.04 -8.63 16.76
CA LEU A 41 3.77 -9.02 18.16
C LEU A 41 5.02 -9.31 19.00
N PRO A 42 6.00 -10.12 18.55
CA PRO A 42 7.19 -10.41 19.34
C PRO A 42 8.03 -9.18 19.64
N PHE A 43 8.12 -8.25 18.67
CA PHE A 43 8.89 -7.04 18.85
C PHE A 43 8.23 -6.05 19.79
N THR A 44 6.91 -5.89 19.71
CA THR A 44 6.16 -5.00 20.61
C THR A 44 6.20 -5.52 22.05
N TYR A 45 6.10 -6.84 22.24
CA TYR A 45 6.04 -7.45 23.57
C TYR A 45 7.42 -7.63 24.21
N LEU A 46 8.42 -8.10 23.46
CA LEU A 46 9.74 -8.44 23.99
C LEU A 46 10.64 -7.23 24.17
N LEU A 47 10.52 -6.21 23.32
CA LEU A 47 11.45 -5.08 23.25
C LEU A 47 10.79 -3.74 23.59
N GLY A 48 9.45 -3.68 23.68
CA GLY A 48 8.69 -2.49 24.11
C GLY A 48 8.75 -2.21 25.61
N ASN A 49 9.55 -3.00 26.39
CA ASN A 49 9.68 -2.81 27.82
C ASN A 49 10.45 -1.53 28.15
N VAL A 50 9.90 -0.75 29.09
CA VAL A 50 10.41 0.54 29.58
C VAL A 50 11.85 0.47 30.12
N TYR A 51 12.38 -0.72 30.39
CA TYR A 51 13.71 -0.97 30.93
C TYR A 51 14.76 -1.38 29.89
N ALA A 52 14.48 -1.22 28.58
CA ALA A 52 15.43 -1.57 27.54
C ALA A 52 16.70 -0.69 27.61
N THR A 53 17.85 -1.33 27.57
CA THR A 53 19.13 -0.62 27.46
C THR A 53 19.23 0.08 26.08
N LYS A 54 20.10 1.09 25.94
CA LYS A 54 20.33 1.78 24.66
C LYS A 54 20.66 0.79 23.53
N VAL A 55 21.42 -0.27 23.83
CA VAL A 55 21.80 -1.30 22.84
C VAL A 55 20.57 -2.10 22.42
N GLN A 56 19.71 -2.51 23.34
CA GLN A 56 18.47 -3.21 23.04
C GLN A 56 17.53 -2.35 22.19
N THR A 57 17.45 -1.06 22.47
CA THR A 57 16.66 -0.11 21.68
C THR A 57 17.14 -0.01 20.23
N VAL A 58 18.47 0.05 20.02
CA VAL A 58 19.05 0.07 18.67
C VAL A 58 18.77 -1.23 17.92
N ILE A 59 18.95 -2.38 18.57
CA ILE A 59 18.65 -3.69 17.99
C ILE A 59 17.16 -3.77 17.60
N TYR A 60 16.27 -3.27 18.46
CA TYR A 60 14.84 -3.20 18.17
C TYR A 60 14.54 -2.43 16.87
N TYR A 61 15.06 -1.21 16.73
CA TYR A 61 14.83 -0.42 15.53
C TYR A 61 15.40 -1.06 14.26
N ILE A 62 16.56 -1.69 14.34
CA ILE A 62 17.14 -2.41 13.20
C ILE A 62 16.23 -3.58 12.80
N ALA A 63 15.77 -4.36 13.77
CA ALA A 63 14.91 -5.50 13.51
C ALA A 63 13.54 -5.07 12.96
N GLU A 64 12.96 -3.99 13.49
CA GLU A 64 11.71 -3.39 12.99
C GLU A 64 11.83 -2.95 11.52
N VAL A 65 12.93 -2.28 11.16
CA VAL A 65 13.19 -1.86 9.78
C VAL A 65 13.31 -3.07 8.84
N LEU A 66 14.11 -4.07 9.22
CA LEU A 66 14.27 -5.28 8.41
C LEU A 66 12.94 -6.01 8.21
N LEU A 67 12.18 -6.15 9.28
CA LEU A 67 10.86 -6.80 9.24
C LEU A 67 9.87 -6.02 8.38
N SER A 68 9.82 -4.69 8.53
CA SER A 68 8.97 -3.82 7.71
C SER A 68 9.28 -3.97 6.22
N ILE A 69 10.55 -4.15 5.83
CA ILE A 69 10.95 -4.38 4.45
C ILE A 69 10.44 -5.75 3.96
N VAL A 70 10.62 -6.81 4.77
CA VAL A 70 10.15 -8.16 4.42
C VAL A 70 8.63 -8.19 4.24
N VAL A 71 7.88 -7.66 5.21
CA VAL A 71 6.41 -7.56 5.13
C VAL A 71 5.96 -6.71 3.96
N GLY A 72 6.69 -5.65 3.65
CA GLY A 72 6.40 -4.80 2.51
C GLY A 72 6.57 -5.50 1.16
N VAL A 73 7.56 -6.38 1.03
CA VAL A 73 7.71 -7.23 -0.18
C VAL A 73 6.55 -8.23 -0.29
N LEU A 74 6.00 -8.72 0.84
CA LEU A 74 4.75 -9.51 0.83
C LEU A 74 3.55 -8.69 0.32
N GLN A 75 3.44 -7.43 0.72
CA GLN A 75 2.40 -6.53 0.19
C GLN A 75 2.55 -6.31 -1.33
N MET A 76 3.77 -6.25 -1.86
CA MET A 76 3.97 -6.25 -3.31
C MET A 76 3.45 -7.54 -3.96
N GLY A 77 3.59 -8.69 -3.32
CA GLY A 77 2.98 -9.95 -3.76
C GLY A 77 1.45 -9.87 -3.82
N LEU A 78 0.80 -9.23 -2.84
CA LEU A 78 -0.64 -8.97 -2.86
C LEU A 78 -1.04 -8.09 -4.05
N ILE A 79 -0.30 -7.02 -4.33
CA ILE A 79 -0.51 -6.18 -5.52
C ILE A 79 -0.42 -7.03 -6.80
N ARG A 80 0.60 -7.89 -6.91
CA ARG A 80 0.75 -8.79 -8.04
C ARG A 80 -0.43 -9.74 -8.21
N PHE A 81 -0.94 -10.30 -7.12
CA PHE A 81 -2.12 -11.15 -7.12
C PHE A 81 -3.32 -10.41 -7.75
N HIS A 82 -3.60 -9.17 -7.32
CA HIS A 82 -4.66 -8.36 -7.88
C HIS A 82 -4.42 -7.94 -9.34
N LEU A 83 -3.17 -7.70 -9.74
CA LEU A 83 -2.79 -7.47 -11.14
C LEU A 83 -3.08 -8.70 -12.02
N ASN A 84 -2.73 -9.91 -11.55
CA ASN A 84 -3.03 -11.15 -12.26
C ASN A 84 -4.54 -11.35 -12.40
N MET A 85 -5.29 -11.09 -11.32
CA MET A 85 -6.76 -11.17 -11.33
C MET A 85 -7.39 -10.20 -12.34
N ALA A 86 -6.93 -8.93 -12.36
CA ALA A 86 -7.43 -7.92 -13.31
C ALA A 86 -7.09 -8.28 -14.76
N ARG A 87 -5.93 -8.91 -15.00
CA ARG A 87 -5.48 -9.41 -16.31
C ARG A 87 -6.09 -10.76 -16.68
N LYS A 88 -7.05 -11.28 -15.90
CA LYS A 88 -7.71 -12.58 -16.10
C LYS A 88 -6.75 -13.77 -16.15
N LYS A 89 -5.60 -13.68 -15.49
CA LYS A 89 -4.64 -14.77 -15.33
C LYS A 89 -5.05 -15.69 -14.17
N GLU A 90 -4.44 -16.86 -14.12
CA GLU A 90 -4.55 -17.73 -12.94
C GLU A 90 -3.98 -17.02 -11.72
N CYS A 91 -4.69 -17.12 -10.60
CA CYS A 91 -4.33 -16.53 -9.31
C CYS A 91 -4.25 -17.64 -8.27
N ARG A 92 -3.17 -17.67 -7.51
CA ARG A 92 -2.93 -18.63 -6.43
C ARG A 92 -2.48 -17.89 -5.17
N ILE A 93 -2.73 -18.46 -4.01
CA ILE A 93 -2.25 -17.89 -2.73
C ILE A 93 -0.72 -17.75 -2.74
N SER A 94 -0.02 -18.68 -3.41
CA SER A 94 1.44 -18.63 -3.55
C SER A 94 1.97 -17.40 -4.30
N ASP A 95 1.13 -16.69 -5.06
CA ASP A 95 1.54 -15.47 -5.78
C ASP A 95 2.02 -14.35 -4.83
N VAL A 96 1.59 -14.39 -3.57
CA VAL A 96 2.07 -13.46 -2.52
C VAL A 96 3.58 -13.59 -2.32
N PHE A 97 4.12 -14.81 -2.43
CA PHE A 97 5.55 -15.09 -2.24
C PHE A 97 6.37 -14.93 -3.52
N TYR A 98 5.74 -14.58 -4.63
CA TYR A 98 6.43 -14.45 -5.93
C TYR A 98 7.63 -13.50 -5.87
N CYS A 99 7.49 -12.37 -5.18
CA CYS A 99 8.54 -11.35 -5.08
C CYS A 99 9.78 -11.82 -4.30
N PHE A 100 9.66 -12.88 -3.50
CA PHE A 100 10.80 -13.52 -2.83
C PHE A 100 11.52 -14.52 -3.72
N MET A 101 10.79 -15.20 -4.59
CA MET A 101 11.34 -16.29 -5.41
C MET A 101 11.88 -15.80 -6.75
N ASN A 102 11.35 -14.69 -7.27
CA ASN A 102 11.69 -14.19 -8.60
C ASN A 102 12.18 -12.75 -8.50
N HIS A 103 13.36 -12.47 -9.07
CA HIS A 103 13.96 -11.12 -9.11
C HIS A 103 13.93 -10.38 -7.75
N SER A 104 14.15 -11.11 -6.65
CA SER A 104 14.05 -10.59 -5.28
C SER A 104 14.82 -9.29 -5.08
N ASN A 105 16.05 -9.18 -5.59
CA ASN A 105 16.86 -7.96 -5.49
C ASN A 105 16.13 -6.72 -6.02
N ARG A 106 15.36 -6.86 -7.12
CA ARG A 106 14.59 -5.77 -7.70
C ARG A 106 13.46 -5.31 -6.77
N TYR A 107 12.69 -6.26 -6.23
CA TYR A 107 11.53 -5.96 -5.39
C TYR A 107 11.94 -5.46 -4.01
N PHE A 108 12.98 -6.05 -3.42
CA PHE A 108 13.57 -5.53 -2.18
C PHE A 108 14.13 -4.13 -2.38
N GLY A 109 14.90 -3.89 -3.45
CA GLY A 109 15.42 -2.55 -3.77
C GLY A 109 14.31 -1.52 -3.97
N ALA A 110 13.23 -1.89 -4.67
CA ALA A 110 12.08 -1.02 -4.87
C ALA A 110 11.39 -0.69 -3.54
N TYR A 111 11.18 -1.69 -2.69
CA TYR A 111 10.52 -1.45 -1.41
C TYR A 111 11.39 -0.66 -0.43
N ILE A 112 12.71 -0.85 -0.44
CA ILE A 112 13.64 -0.03 0.36
C ILE A 112 13.53 1.45 -0.03
N ILE A 113 13.46 1.77 -1.32
CA ILE A 113 13.26 3.15 -1.79
C ILE A 113 11.92 3.70 -1.31
N TYR A 114 10.85 2.94 -1.45
CA TYR A 114 9.52 3.30 -0.94
C TYR A 114 9.54 3.55 0.57
N TYR A 115 10.15 2.64 1.33
CA TYR A 115 10.27 2.73 2.78
C TYR A 115 11.07 3.98 3.21
N ALA A 116 12.20 4.23 2.56
CA ALA A 116 13.03 5.41 2.83
C ALA A 116 12.25 6.73 2.61
N ILE A 117 11.52 6.83 1.51
CA ILE A 117 10.69 8.01 1.23
C ILE A 117 9.55 8.14 2.25
N SER A 118 8.94 7.03 2.65
CA SER A 118 7.91 7.02 3.70
C SER A 118 8.47 7.46 5.05
N MET A 119 9.69 7.08 5.39
CA MET A 119 10.38 7.53 6.61
C MET A 119 10.69 9.04 6.57
N ILE A 120 11.14 9.56 5.42
CA ILE A 120 11.35 11.01 5.25
C ILE A 120 10.03 11.77 5.43
N ALA A 121 8.92 11.27 4.90
CA ALA A 121 7.59 11.88 5.07
C ALA A 121 7.12 11.87 6.54
N LYS A 122 7.50 10.84 7.32
CA LYS A 122 7.20 10.73 8.75
C LYS A 122 8.19 11.49 9.64
N ALA A 123 9.32 11.96 9.12
CA ALA A 123 10.34 12.63 9.93
C ALA A 123 9.81 13.83 10.75
N PRO A 124 8.96 14.72 10.22
CA PRO A 124 8.41 15.82 11.02
C PRO A 124 7.56 15.34 12.21
N PHE A 125 6.83 14.23 12.07
CA PHE A 125 6.09 13.59 13.17
C PHE A 125 7.04 13.09 14.26
N LEU A 126 8.15 12.42 13.88
CA LEU A 126 9.13 11.92 14.83
C LEU A 126 9.84 13.05 15.57
N VAL A 127 10.16 14.14 14.87
CA VAL A 127 10.72 15.35 15.49
C VAL A 127 9.73 15.98 16.46
N ALA A 128 8.46 16.14 16.05
CA ALA A 128 7.43 16.70 16.92
C ALA A 128 7.26 15.87 18.21
N ARG A 129 7.14 14.56 18.06
CA ARG A 129 6.93 13.63 19.17
C ARG A 129 8.08 13.64 20.19
N ASN A 130 9.33 13.74 19.73
CA ASN A 130 10.51 13.58 20.59
C ASN A 130 10.98 14.89 21.20
N PHE A 131 10.77 16.03 20.55
CA PHE A 131 11.38 17.31 20.93
C PHE A 131 10.35 18.36 21.36
N PHE A 132 9.07 18.22 20.98
CA PHE A 132 8.06 19.22 21.26
C PHE A 132 6.88 18.64 22.04
N LYS A 133 6.39 19.39 23.03
CA LYS A 133 5.20 19.03 23.79
C LYS A 133 3.96 19.69 23.18
N LEU A 134 2.81 19.03 23.25
CA LEU A 134 1.50 19.57 22.88
C LEU A 134 0.91 20.50 23.97
N SER A 135 1.80 21.18 24.73
CA SER A 135 1.41 22.11 25.78
C SER A 135 2.48 23.20 25.92
N GLY A 136 2.04 24.41 26.33
CA GLY A 136 2.93 25.54 26.51
C GLY A 136 3.39 26.19 25.22
N ASP A 137 4.53 26.88 25.26
CA ASP A 137 5.03 27.72 24.15
C ASP A 137 5.41 26.96 22.88
N THR A 138 5.64 25.64 22.97
CA THR A 138 6.03 24.80 21.82
C THR A 138 4.84 24.15 21.11
N MET A 139 3.62 24.34 21.60
CA MET A 139 2.41 23.71 21.04
C MET A 139 2.19 24.05 19.56
N GLY A 140 2.39 25.31 19.16
CA GLY A 140 2.22 25.74 17.78
C GLY A 140 3.19 25.04 16.81
N ILE A 141 4.45 24.90 17.23
CA ILE A 141 5.47 24.20 16.44
C ILE A 141 5.14 22.71 16.33
N ALA A 142 4.72 22.07 17.42
CA ALA A 142 4.33 20.67 17.42
C ALA A 142 3.17 20.41 16.44
N ILE A 143 2.11 21.23 16.49
CA ILE A 143 0.95 21.13 15.60
C ILE A 143 1.37 21.32 14.12
N ALA A 144 2.22 22.31 13.83
CA ALA A 144 2.72 22.55 12.47
C ALA A 144 3.51 21.34 11.93
N LEU A 145 4.36 20.72 12.75
CA LEU A 145 5.13 19.52 12.36
C LEU A 145 4.22 18.30 12.16
N TYR A 146 3.21 18.10 12.99
CA TYR A 146 2.22 17.03 12.81
C TYR A 146 1.43 17.23 11.50
N ALA A 147 0.99 18.46 11.24
CA ALA A 147 0.29 18.79 10.00
C ALA A 147 1.18 18.59 8.76
N ALA A 148 2.43 19.02 8.81
CA ALA A 148 3.40 18.82 7.74
C ALA A 148 3.61 17.32 7.47
N SER A 149 3.79 16.51 8.51
CA SER A 149 3.92 15.05 8.36
C SER A 149 2.67 14.39 7.78
N ALA A 150 1.47 14.84 8.20
CA ALA A 150 0.22 14.33 7.64
C ALA A 150 0.10 14.63 6.14
N VAL A 151 0.43 15.85 5.71
CA VAL A 151 0.43 16.25 4.29
C VAL A 151 1.45 15.44 3.49
N LEU A 152 2.69 15.31 3.98
CA LEU A 152 3.73 14.53 3.30
C LEU A 152 3.35 13.06 3.20
N SER A 153 2.82 12.47 4.27
CA SER A 153 2.35 11.07 4.28
C SER A 153 1.18 10.86 3.32
N PHE A 154 0.26 11.83 3.22
CA PHE A 154 -0.83 11.80 2.24
C PHE A 154 -0.31 11.86 0.81
N ILE A 155 0.69 12.69 0.53
CA ILE A 155 1.35 12.74 -0.79
C ILE A 155 1.97 11.38 -1.12
N VAL A 156 2.67 10.76 -0.19
CA VAL A 156 3.24 9.41 -0.38
C VAL A 156 2.12 8.39 -0.65
N LEU A 157 1.05 8.41 0.14
CA LEU A 157 -0.10 7.50 -0.02
C LEU A 157 -0.74 7.61 -1.42
N VAL A 158 -0.81 8.80 -1.98
CA VAL A 158 -1.41 9.04 -3.31
C VAL A 158 -0.46 8.69 -4.45
N LEU A 159 0.82 9.01 -4.32
CA LEU A 159 1.79 8.91 -5.43
C LEU A 159 2.44 7.53 -5.52
N PHE A 160 2.74 6.90 -4.39
CA PHE A 160 3.62 5.73 -4.38
C PHE A 160 2.99 4.38 -4.73
N PRO A 161 1.69 4.13 -4.56
CA PRO A 161 1.14 2.88 -5.04
C PRO A 161 1.44 2.63 -6.52
N PHE A 162 1.30 3.64 -7.39
CA PHE A 162 1.62 3.52 -8.82
C PHE A 162 3.07 3.11 -9.10
N TYR A 163 4.01 3.52 -8.24
CA TYR A 163 5.40 3.10 -8.34
C TYR A 163 5.55 1.58 -8.15
N LEU A 164 4.95 1.03 -7.09
CA LEU A 164 5.01 -0.41 -6.82
C LEU A 164 4.33 -1.22 -7.93
N TYR A 165 3.19 -0.75 -8.45
CA TYR A 165 2.51 -1.35 -9.59
C TYR A 165 3.37 -1.35 -10.86
N LEU A 166 4.09 -0.25 -11.15
CA LEU A 166 5.01 -0.17 -12.29
C LEU A 166 6.19 -1.12 -12.16
N VAL A 167 6.80 -1.20 -10.98
CA VAL A 167 7.89 -2.15 -10.71
C VAL A 167 7.47 -3.59 -10.96
N LEU A 168 6.21 -3.94 -10.64
CA LEU A 168 5.64 -5.27 -10.86
C LEU A 168 5.19 -5.54 -12.30
N SER A 169 4.92 -4.49 -13.08
CA SER A 169 4.35 -4.60 -14.43
C SER A 169 5.37 -4.42 -15.54
N ARG A 170 6.49 -3.74 -15.28
CA ARG A 170 7.48 -3.31 -16.28
C ARG A 170 8.87 -3.77 -15.89
N ASP A 171 9.22 -4.99 -16.31
CA ASP A 171 10.55 -5.57 -16.05
C ASP A 171 11.65 -4.93 -16.90
N ASP A 172 11.28 -4.25 -17.99
CA ASP A 172 12.17 -3.50 -18.90
C ASP A 172 12.74 -2.22 -18.29
N LEU A 173 12.09 -1.66 -17.27
CA LEU A 173 12.51 -0.40 -16.64
C LEU A 173 13.34 -0.65 -15.38
N SER A 174 14.34 0.20 -15.15
CA SER A 174 15.02 0.23 -13.86
C SER A 174 14.09 0.71 -12.74
N VAL A 175 14.39 0.35 -11.49
CA VAL A 175 13.60 0.73 -10.31
C VAL A 175 13.44 2.26 -10.20
N PHE A 176 14.49 3.03 -10.49
CA PHE A 176 14.45 4.50 -10.51
C PHE A 176 13.64 5.05 -11.70
N ALA A 177 13.72 4.41 -12.86
CA ALA A 177 12.89 4.79 -14.00
C ALA A 177 11.40 4.59 -13.70
N CYS A 178 11.03 3.50 -13.00
CA CYS A 178 9.66 3.28 -12.53
C CYS A 178 9.17 4.42 -11.63
N LEU A 179 10.02 4.96 -10.75
CA LEU A 179 9.67 6.08 -9.88
C LEU A 179 9.33 7.35 -10.68
N THR A 180 10.19 7.71 -11.64
CA THR A 180 9.96 8.89 -12.51
C THR A 180 8.74 8.73 -13.39
N HIS A 181 8.49 7.52 -13.94
CA HIS A 181 7.30 7.20 -14.70
C HIS A 181 6.03 7.26 -13.85
N ALA A 182 6.04 6.74 -12.61
CA ALA A 182 4.92 6.82 -11.69
C ALA A 182 4.49 8.27 -11.45
N ILE A 183 5.45 9.16 -11.16
CA ILE A 183 5.18 10.58 -10.94
C ILE A 183 4.54 11.22 -12.19
N LYS A 184 5.01 10.88 -13.39
CA LYS A 184 4.42 11.39 -14.64
C LYS A 184 2.99 10.90 -14.85
N LEU A 185 2.72 9.61 -14.63
CA LEU A 185 1.39 9.00 -14.77
C LEU A 185 0.37 9.62 -13.81
N ILE A 186 0.79 9.87 -12.57
CA ILE A 186 -0.10 10.40 -11.54
C ILE A 186 -0.41 11.85 -11.76
N ARG A 187 0.53 12.69 -12.21
CA ARG A 187 0.28 14.12 -12.44
C ARG A 187 -0.98 14.39 -13.28
N GLY A 188 -1.29 13.54 -14.25
CA GLY A 188 -2.51 13.63 -15.07
C GLY A 188 -3.73 12.90 -14.47
N ASN A 189 -3.63 12.29 -13.30
CA ASN A 189 -4.68 11.42 -12.72
C ASN A 189 -4.88 11.61 -11.22
N ILE A 190 -4.25 12.61 -10.59
CA ILE A 190 -4.29 12.85 -9.13
C ILE A 190 -5.72 12.87 -8.61
N LEU A 191 -6.61 13.64 -9.24
CA LEU A 191 -8.00 13.77 -8.79
C LEU A 191 -8.74 12.42 -8.84
N ARG A 192 -8.44 11.55 -9.80
CA ARG A 192 -9.05 10.20 -9.88
C ARG A 192 -8.56 9.31 -8.75
N VAL A 193 -7.26 9.37 -8.43
CA VAL A 193 -6.67 8.62 -7.30
C VAL A 193 -7.29 9.10 -6.00
N ILE A 194 -7.33 10.42 -5.75
CA ILE A 194 -7.93 10.99 -4.54
C ILE A 194 -9.42 10.60 -4.45
N TYR A 195 -10.17 10.73 -5.55
CA TYR A 195 -11.60 10.40 -5.57
C TYR A 195 -11.85 8.93 -5.20
N ILE A 196 -11.05 7.99 -5.72
CA ILE A 196 -11.19 6.58 -5.35
C ILE A 196 -10.92 6.41 -3.86
N ASN A 197 -9.81 6.93 -3.33
CA ASN A 197 -9.50 6.84 -1.90
C ASN A 197 -10.63 7.40 -1.03
N VAL A 198 -11.09 8.63 -1.32
CA VAL A 198 -12.19 9.27 -0.59
C VAL A 198 -13.49 8.46 -0.69
N SER A 199 -13.76 7.87 -1.84
CA SER A 199 -14.99 7.10 -2.07
C SER A 199 -15.08 5.78 -1.28
N PHE A 200 -13.98 5.32 -0.70
CA PHE A 200 -13.94 4.15 0.19
C PHE A 200 -13.99 4.52 1.68
N ILE A 201 -13.87 5.81 2.05
CA ILE A 201 -13.90 6.25 3.46
C ILE A 201 -15.17 5.78 4.16
N GLY A 202 -16.34 5.90 3.51
CA GLY A 202 -17.61 5.44 4.10
C GLY A 202 -17.61 3.94 4.42
N MET A 203 -17.00 3.12 3.54
CA MET A 203 -16.87 1.68 3.78
C MET A 203 -15.87 1.39 4.91
N LEU A 204 -14.78 2.16 5.00
CA LEU A 204 -13.80 2.03 6.10
C LEU A 204 -14.44 2.37 7.45
N VAL A 205 -15.29 3.39 7.52
CA VAL A 205 -16.06 3.69 8.75
C VAL A 205 -16.94 2.51 9.15
N LEU A 206 -17.62 1.85 8.21
CA LEU A 206 -18.38 0.64 8.48
C LEU A 206 -17.48 -0.53 8.94
N CYS A 207 -16.26 -0.63 8.41
CA CYS A 207 -15.30 -1.63 8.87
C CYS A 207 -14.89 -1.41 10.33
N VAL A 208 -14.69 -0.16 10.75
CA VAL A 208 -14.41 0.17 12.16
C VAL A 208 -15.60 -0.20 13.04
N LEU A 209 -16.83 0.12 12.63
CA LEU A 209 -18.05 -0.23 13.37
C LEU A 209 -18.27 -1.75 13.49
N SER A 210 -17.78 -2.52 12.51
CA SER A 210 -17.82 -4.00 12.53
C SER A 210 -16.61 -4.64 13.23
N LEU A 211 -15.87 -3.89 14.06
CA LEU A 211 -14.65 -4.35 14.75
C LEU A 211 -13.60 -4.94 13.78
N GLY A 212 -13.51 -4.41 12.57
CA GLY A 212 -12.55 -4.82 11.56
C GLY A 212 -12.99 -5.99 10.66
N ILE A 213 -14.07 -6.70 10.99
CA ILE A 213 -14.55 -7.84 10.18
C ILE A 213 -14.87 -7.39 8.74
N GLY A 214 -15.41 -6.19 8.56
CA GLY A 214 -15.72 -5.61 7.24
C GLY A 214 -14.50 -5.49 6.32
N LEU A 215 -13.27 -5.40 6.86
CA LEU A 215 -12.05 -5.30 6.08
C LEU A 215 -11.83 -6.50 5.15
N LEU A 216 -12.28 -7.71 5.55
CA LEU A 216 -12.18 -8.91 4.72
C LEU A 216 -12.84 -8.75 3.34
N TRP A 217 -13.88 -7.92 3.24
CA TRP A 217 -14.58 -7.64 1.99
C TRP A 217 -14.13 -6.33 1.35
N VAL A 218 -13.93 -5.31 2.16
CA VAL A 218 -13.65 -3.96 1.66
C VAL A 218 -12.23 -3.87 1.10
N GLU A 219 -11.24 -4.49 1.74
CA GLU A 219 -9.85 -4.43 1.30
C GLU A 219 -9.61 -5.09 -0.07
N PRO A 220 -10.04 -6.35 -0.33
CA PRO A 220 -9.95 -6.93 -1.67
C PRO A 220 -10.66 -6.09 -2.75
N TYR A 221 -11.79 -5.47 -2.40
CA TYR A 221 -12.52 -4.61 -3.31
C TYR A 221 -11.80 -3.29 -3.60
N TYR A 222 -11.18 -2.70 -2.58
CA TYR A 222 -10.36 -1.50 -2.71
C TYR A 222 -9.13 -1.78 -3.58
N GLU A 223 -8.35 -2.81 -3.26
CA GLU A 223 -7.15 -3.21 -3.99
C GLU A 223 -7.46 -3.52 -5.46
N GLN A 224 -8.54 -4.25 -5.73
CA GLN A 224 -8.94 -4.54 -7.10
C GLN A 224 -9.38 -3.28 -7.85
N THR A 225 -10.04 -2.32 -7.17
CA THR A 225 -10.43 -1.04 -7.78
C THR A 225 -9.22 -0.19 -8.10
N PHE A 226 -8.23 -0.17 -7.21
CA PHE A 226 -6.99 0.56 -7.41
C PHE A 226 -6.15 -0.07 -8.55
N THR A 227 -6.10 -1.39 -8.60
CA THR A 227 -5.48 -2.15 -9.70
C THR A 227 -6.11 -1.80 -11.05
N ASN A 228 -7.43 -1.78 -11.14
CA ASN A 228 -8.13 -1.41 -12.38
C ASN A 228 -7.89 0.06 -12.74
N LEU A 229 -7.77 0.97 -11.76
CA LEU A 229 -7.38 2.35 -12.01
C LEU A 229 -5.97 2.43 -12.63
N PHE A 230 -5.01 1.69 -12.08
CA PHE A 230 -3.66 1.63 -12.61
C PHE A 230 -3.64 1.14 -14.07
N LEU A 231 -4.33 0.02 -14.36
CA LEU A 231 -4.42 -0.53 -15.71
C LEU A 231 -5.16 0.40 -16.69
N ASP A 232 -6.15 1.16 -16.23
CA ASP A 232 -6.84 2.17 -17.06
C ASP A 232 -5.91 3.36 -17.39
N VAL A 233 -5.10 3.79 -16.44
CA VAL A 233 -4.14 4.88 -16.62
C VAL A 233 -2.99 4.49 -17.54
N THR A 234 -2.54 3.22 -17.48
CA THR A 234 -1.49 2.68 -18.35
C THR A 234 -2.02 2.23 -19.71
N GLY A 235 -3.35 2.19 -19.90
CA GLY A 235 -3.99 1.71 -21.12
C GLY A 235 -3.99 0.18 -21.27
N GLU A 236 -3.70 -0.55 -20.20
CA GLU A 236 -3.63 -2.02 -20.16
C GLU A 236 -4.93 -2.68 -19.65
N LEU A 237 -5.96 -1.89 -19.31
CA LEU A 237 -7.20 -2.45 -18.80
C LEU A 237 -7.89 -3.30 -19.88
N PRO A 238 -8.13 -4.60 -19.65
CA PRO A 238 -8.82 -5.44 -20.61
C PRO A 238 -10.18 -4.83 -20.98
N THR A 239 -10.50 -4.80 -22.26
CA THR A 239 -11.86 -4.46 -22.72
C THR A 239 -12.80 -5.53 -22.20
N VAL A 240 -13.77 -5.11 -21.42
CA VAL A 240 -14.89 -5.99 -21.09
C VAL A 240 -15.73 -6.03 -22.36
N ASP A 241 -15.51 -7.07 -23.19
CA ASP A 241 -16.45 -7.36 -24.25
C ASP A 241 -17.77 -7.61 -23.53
N CYS A 242 -18.74 -6.72 -23.78
CA CYS A 242 -20.11 -6.97 -23.39
C CYS A 242 -20.55 -8.23 -24.15
N ALA A 243 -20.37 -9.39 -23.51
CA ALA A 243 -21.06 -10.57 -23.95
C ALA A 243 -22.54 -10.28 -23.69
N VAL A 244 -23.23 -10.00 -24.80
CA VAL A 244 -24.69 -9.89 -24.93
C VAL A 244 -25.32 -11.21 -24.52
#